data_7fa2452525f06ec082eee577c66f9647
#
_entry.id   7fa2452525f06ec082eee577c66f9647
#
_cell.length_a   1.000
_cell.length_b   1.000
_cell.length_c   1.000
_cell.angle_alpha   90.00
_cell.angle_beta   90.00
_cell.angle_gamma   90.00
#
_symmetry.space_group_name_H-M   'P 1'
#
loop_
_entity.id
_entity.type
_entity.pdbx_description
1 polymer ?
#
loop_
_entity_poly.entity_id
_entity_poly.type
_entity_poly.pdbx_seq_one_letter_code
_entity_poly.pdbx_strand_id
1 'polypeptide(L)'
;MKRNAIISVYDKSEIKKICDVLNRFNIGIISTGATAKKIISLGYKCTEISSLTKFKEILDGRVKTLNPKLHASILYKRNNPEHQKTFNKLNFPIIDFVIVNFYPFTKISNKEVAEKKIEMIDIGGPSMIRSASKNFAFVTTICDKKFYDPLIKELIKNKGVTSLAFRKKLAEKNFKLTSDYDLSIFKWFSGSKKKENKIKIKYGENPNQKAFYLTNSKSNLFNSQIGGKNLGYNNILDISDGISCLKEFNEPTCIIVKHNNPCGVASAKNINLAYHKALQADPISAFGGVLLFNKNIDTKIAKLINRNFFEVIVAPKINKKTLEALKIKKNLIIIDSSKLKEDKGYSSKSVNSGTLYQEINNFKILKKNIKLVTKKSVSNKILEDLIFAFKVAKHVKSNAIVLASNKQTLGIGAGQMSRLDSTKMAIIKYKDFFNKKEFVCASDAFFPFTDNIELLLKEKCKAILQPNGSKNDQKIIDYATLQNTSLYFVKNRVFKH
;
A
#
# COMPACT_ATOMS: atom_id res chain seq x y z
N MET A 1 -30.55 43.10 -15.96
CA MET A 1 -31.36 41.93 -15.64
C MET A 1 -31.11 41.50 -14.20
N LYS A 2 -32.16 41.06 -13.49
CA LYS A 2 -32.05 40.58 -12.07
C LYS A 2 -31.23 39.30 -11.99
N ARG A 3 -30.20 39.29 -11.14
CA ARG A 3 -29.36 38.09 -10.88
C ARG A 3 -30.07 37.14 -9.95
N ASN A 4 -29.84 35.85 -10.13
CA ASN A 4 -30.51 34.83 -9.32
C ASN A 4 -29.56 33.73 -8.87
N ALA A 5 -29.88 33.12 -7.72
CA ALA A 5 -29.23 31.96 -7.14
C ALA A 5 -30.21 30.79 -7.08
N ILE A 6 -29.78 29.64 -7.58
CA ILE A 6 -30.50 28.38 -7.30
C ILE A 6 -29.94 27.79 -6.01
N ILE A 7 -30.82 27.46 -5.06
CA ILE A 7 -30.46 26.82 -3.81
C ILE A 7 -31.25 25.52 -3.68
N SER A 8 -30.58 24.39 -3.67
CA SER A 8 -31.18 23.06 -3.45
C SER A 8 -30.27 22.24 -2.56
N VAL A 9 -30.56 22.21 -1.25
CA VAL A 9 -29.66 21.62 -0.26
C VAL A 9 -30.38 20.58 0.61
N TYR A 10 -29.74 19.45 0.83
CA TYR A 10 -30.17 18.46 1.79
C TYR A 10 -29.93 18.97 3.22
N ASP A 11 -28.69 19.35 3.55
CA ASP A 11 -28.35 19.98 4.82
C ASP A 11 -28.65 21.48 4.80
N LYS A 12 -29.68 21.86 5.53
CA LYS A 12 -30.19 23.23 5.60
C LYS A 12 -29.62 24.03 6.78
N SER A 13 -28.66 23.45 7.49
CA SER A 13 -27.96 24.14 8.56
C SER A 13 -27.29 25.40 8.04
N GLU A 14 -27.04 26.43 8.42
CA GLU A 14 -26.35 27.63 7.89
C GLU A 14 -26.94 28.26 6.61
N ILE A 15 -28.08 27.78 6.09
CA ILE A 15 -28.70 28.34 4.89
C ILE A 15 -29.05 29.84 5.06
N LYS A 16 -29.33 30.26 6.30
CA LYS A 16 -29.61 31.65 6.65
C LYS A 16 -28.45 32.58 6.25
N LYS A 17 -27.21 32.21 6.54
CA LYS A 17 -26.02 33.00 6.19
C LYS A 17 -25.96 33.31 4.67
N ILE A 18 -26.33 32.31 3.86
CA ILE A 18 -26.36 32.45 2.40
C ILE A 18 -27.51 33.38 1.96
N CYS A 19 -28.70 33.17 2.54
CA CYS A 19 -29.85 34.04 2.23
C CYS A 19 -29.57 35.49 2.63
N ASP A 20 -28.93 35.75 3.78
CA ASP A 20 -28.55 37.09 4.23
C ASP A 20 -27.68 37.82 3.19
N VAL A 21 -26.59 37.16 2.73
CA VAL A 21 -25.67 37.79 1.78
C VAL A 21 -26.28 37.96 0.39
N LEU A 22 -27.09 37.02 -0.07
CA LEU A 22 -27.78 37.14 -1.37
C LEU A 22 -28.81 38.25 -1.32
N ASN A 23 -29.58 38.39 -0.27
CA ASN A 23 -30.55 39.46 -0.06
C ASN A 23 -29.86 40.86 0.00
N ARG A 24 -28.74 40.94 0.74
CA ARG A 24 -27.92 42.17 0.82
C ARG A 24 -27.50 42.72 -0.55
N PHE A 25 -27.24 41.81 -1.50
CA PHE A 25 -26.81 42.19 -2.86
C PHE A 25 -27.95 42.11 -3.89
N ASN A 26 -29.21 42.06 -3.43
CA ASN A 26 -30.42 41.98 -4.27
C ASN A 26 -30.38 40.87 -5.32
N ILE A 27 -29.86 39.68 -4.91
CA ILE A 27 -29.82 38.47 -5.73
C ILE A 27 -31.08 37.66 -5.42
N GLY A 28 -31.90 37.38 -6.43
CA GLY A 28 -33.11 36.58 -6.28
C GLY A 28 -32.84 35.13 -5.91
N ILE A 29 -33.69 34.53 -5.11
CA ILE A 29 -33.54 33.16 -4.70
C ILE A 29 -34.58 32.27 -5.39
N ILE A 30 -34.08 31.24 -6.05
CA ILE A 30 -34.90 30.19 -6.68
C ILE A 30 -34.57 28.87 -5.95
N SER A 31 -35.60 28.10 -5.55
CA SER A 31 -35.33 26.89 -4.79
C SER A 31 -36.36 25.80 -5.06
N THR A 32 -36.17 24.62 -4.48
CA THR A 32 -37.01 23.45 -4.68
C THR A 32 -37.60 22.96 -3.36
N GLY A 33 -38.87 22.55 -3.35
CA GLY A 33 -39.53 21.77 -2.31
C GLY A 33 -39.19 22.17 -0.87
N ALA A 34 -38.66 21.25 -0.10
CA ALA A 34 -38.32 21.46 1.31
C ALA A 34 -37.28 22.56 1.56
N THR A 35 -36.40 22.84 0.59
CA THR A 35 -35.43 23.95 0.71
C THR A 35 -36.14 25.29 0.55
N ALA A 36 -37.07 25.41 -0.42
CA ALA A 36 -37.88 26.63 -0.60
C ALA A 36 -38.69 26.93 0.63
N LYS A 37 -39.43 25.93 1.19
CA LYS A 37 -40.21 26.07 2.43
C LYS A 37 -39.35 26.59 3.58
N LYS A 38 -38.11 26.06 3.73
CA LYS A 38 -37.20 26.53 4.77
C LYS A 38 -36.74 27.97 4.56
N ILE A 39 -36.43 28.39 3.34
CA ILE A 39 -36.02 29.76 3.01
C ILE A 39 -37.16 30.76 3.30
N ILE A 40 -38.39 30.41 2.91
CA ILE A 40 -39.60 31.20 3.18
C ILE A 40 -39.84 31.32 4.70
N SER A 41 -39.70 30.22 5.46
CA SER A 41 -39.86 30.26 6.93
C SER A 41 -38.81 31.09 7.66
N LEU A 42 -37.69 31.41 7.01
CA LEU A 42 -36.68 32.33 7.51
C LEU A 42 -36.92 33.78 7.11
N GLY A 43 -38.06 34.09 6.44
CA GLY A 43 -38.46 35.43 6.08
C GLY A 43 -37.94 35.95 4.72
N TYR A 44 -37.32 35.09 3.90
CA TYR A 44 -36.79 35.52 2.58
C TYR A 44 -37.76 35.23 1.45
N LYS A 45 -37.82 36.16 0.47
CA LYS A 45 -38.51 35.90 -0.79
C LYS A 45 -37.82 34.80 -1.57
N CYS A 46 -38.58 33.77 -1.95
CA CYS A 46 -38.11 32.64 -2.69
C CYS A 46 -39.08 32.25 -3.79
N THR A 47 -38.58 32.06 -5.00
CA THR A 47 -39.38 31.60 -6.13
C THR A 47 -39.22 30.08 -6.23
N GLU A 48 -40.30 29.33 -6.26
CA GLU A 48 -40.23 27.88 -6.44
C GLU A 48 -39.91 27.53 -7.89
N ILE A 49 -39.02 26.56 -8.11
CA ILE A 49 -38.51 26.23 -9.45
C ILE A 49 -39.61 25.70 -10.36
N SER A 50 -40.61 24.98 -9.81
CA SER A 50 -41.77 24.47 -10.52
C SER A 50 -42.62 25.58 -11.15
N SER A 51 -42.72 26.75 -10.51
CA SER A 51 -43.46 27.91 -11.04
C SER A 51 -42.75 28.52 -12.26
N LEU A 52 -41.43 28.46 -12.33
CA LEU A 52 -40.59 28.97 -13.45
C LEU A 52 -40.53 27.99 -14.62
N THR A 53 -40.32 26.72 -14.31
CA THR A 53 -40.21 25.65 -15.34
C THR A 53 -41.57 25.26 -15.93
N LYS A 54 -42.66 25.58 -15.23
CA LYS A 54 -44.04 25.08 -15.50
C LYS A 54 -44.09 23.54 -15.48
N PHE A 55 -43.20 22.92 -14.71
CA PHE A 55 -43.10 21.48 -14.58
C PHE A 55 -43.13 21.12 -13.09
N LYS A 56 -44.17 20.41 -12.65
CA LYS A 56 -44.25 19.89 -11.29
C LYS A 56 -43.30 18.72 -11.10
N GLU A 57 -42.86 18.48 -9.87
CA GLU A 57 -42.09 17.29 -9.57
C GLU A 57 -42.93 16.02 -9.83
N ILE A 58 -42.32 15.01 -10.40
CA ILE A 58 -42.93 13.72 -10.72
C ILE A 58 -42.07 12.58 -10.18
N LEU A 59 -42.65 11.36 -10.14
CA LEU A 59 -41.96 10.15 -9.67
C LEU A 59 -41.40 10.33 -8.25
N ASP A 60 -42.25 10.80 -7.34
CA ASP A 60 -41.90 11.03 -5.93
C ASP A 60 -40.69 11.95 -5.72
N GLY A 61 -40.51 12.92 -6.63
CA GLY A 61 -39.43 13.89 -6.58
C GLY A 61 -38.12 13.47 -7.26
N ARG A 62 -38.06 12.28 -7.87
CA ARG A 62 -36.89 11.83 -8.65
C ARG A 62 -36.58 12.73 -9.85
N VAL A 63 -37.63 13.33 -10.46
CA VAL A 63 -37.50 14.32 -11.53
C VAL A 63 -38.07 15.65 -11.07
N LYS A 64 -37.19 16.60 -10.82
CA LYS A 64 -37.51 17.89 -10.25
C LYS A 64 -36.70 19.02 -10.91
N THR A 65 -35.38 18.82 -11.04
CA THR A 65 -34.42 19.82 -11.55
C THR A 65 -33.85 19.43 -12.91
N LEU A 66 -34.16 18.26 -13.44
CA LEU A 66 -33.75 17.83 -14.80
C LEU A 66 -34.67 18.47 -15.85
N ASN A 67 -34.54 19.78 -16.01
CA ASN A 67 -35.38 20.55 -16.93
C ASN A 67 -34.50 21.33 -17.92
N PRO A 68 -34.76 21.25 -19.26
CA PRO A 68 -33.93 21.91 -20.27
C PRO A 68 -33.81 23.41 -20.05
N LYS A 69 -34.89 24.12 -19.66
CA LYS A 69 -34.86 25.56 -19.38
C LYS A 69 -33.93 25.89 -18.24
N LEU A 70 -33.93 25.12 -17.17
CA LEU A 70 -33.09 25.30 -16.02
C LEU A 70 -31.60 25.11 -16.39
N HIS A 71 -31.29 24.01 -17.06
CA HIS A 71 -29.91 23.72 -17.46
C HIS A 71 -29.41 24.68 -18.55
N ALA A 72 -30.28 25.13 -19.47
CA ALA A 72 -29.93 26.17 -20.43
C ALA A 72 -29.56 27.49 -19.71
N SER A 73 -30.30 27.89 -18.67
CA SER A 73 -29.99 29.09 -17.88
C SER A 73 -28.66 29.00 -17.12
N ILE A 74 -28.30 27.81 -16.67
CA ILE A 74 -27.02 27.55 -16.00
C ILE A 74 -25.87 27.52 -17.04
N LEU A 75 -26.10 26.91 -18.22
CA LEU A 75 -25.05 26.69 -19.24
C LEU A 75 -24.89 27.83 -20.21
N TYR A 76 -25.72 28.83 -20.15
CA TYR A 76 -25.73 30.01 -21.01
C TYR A 76 -24.40 30.76 -20.98
N LYS A 77 -23.73 30.86 -22.13
CA LYS A 77 -22.52 31.67 -22.33
C LYS A 77 -22.93 33.09 -22.66
N ARG A 78 -22.72 34.04 -21.73
CA ARG A 78 -23.23 35.43 -21.81
C ARG A 78 -22.55 36.27 -22.88
N ASN A 79 -21.37 35.89 -23.35
CA ASN A 79 -20.58 36.51 -24.40
C ASN A 79 -20.78 35.87 -25.78
N ASN A 80 -21.73 34.96 -25.95
CA ASN A 80 -22.02 34.29 -27.21
C ASN A 80 -23.36 34.81 -27.77
N PRO A 81 -23.40 35.49 -28.96
CA PRO A 81 -24.60 36.07 -29.53
C PRO A 81 -25.71 35.05 -29.83
N GLU A 82 -25.37 33.86 -30.33
CA GLU A 82 -26.36 32.81 -30.60
C GLU A 82 -26.97 32.27 -29.31
N HIS A 83 -26.17 32.16 -28.23
CA HIS A 83 -26.71 31.81 -26.94
C HIS A 83 -27.64 32.90 -26.38
N GLN A 84 -27.32 34.15 -26.59
CA GLN A 84 -28.18 35.26 -26.17
C GLN A 84 -29.53 35.24 -26.90
N LYS A 85 -29.52 35.06 -28.21
CA LYS A 85 -30.72 34.92 -29.03
C LYS A 85 -31.61 33.74 -28.56
N THR A 86 -31.01 32.59 -28.34
CA THR A 86 -31.71 31.38 -27.83
C THR A 86 -32.27 31.64 -26.43
N PHE A 87 -31.45 32.17 -25.52
CA PHE A 87 -31.83 32.41 -24.12
C PHE A 87 -32.99 33.41 -24.01
N ASN A 88 -32.99 34.47 -24.79
CA ASN A 88 -34.08 35.44 -24.77
C ASN A 88 -35.45 34.82 -25.12
N LYS A 89 -35.49 33.77 -25.95
CA LYS A 89 -36.69 33.02 -26.28
C LYS A 89 -37.23 32.14 -25.15
N LEU A 90 -36.34 31.75 -24.21
CA LEU A 90 -36.70 30.84 -23.10
C LEU A 90 -37.53 31.54 -22.03
N ASN A 91 -37.46 32.85 -21.93
CA ASN A 91 -38.09 33.67 -20.88
C ASN A 91 -37.83 33.08 -19.47
N PHE A 92 -36.56 32.73 -19.19
CA PHE A 92 -36.08 32.16 -17.92
C PHE A 92 -35.08 33.10 -17.27
N PRO A 93 -35.00 33.16 -15.92
CA PRO A 93 -34.08 34.10 -15.25
C PRO A 93 -32.63 33.68 -15.42
N ILE A 94 -31.73 34.65 -15.49
CA ILE A 94 -30.28 34.45 -15.48
C ILE A 94 -29.86 33.88 -14.13
N ILE A 95 -29.08 32.80 -14.14
CA ILE A 95 -28.55 32.14 -12.96
C ILE A 95 -27.06 32.49 -12.79
N ASP A 96 -26.72 33.14 -11.70
CA ASP A 96 -25.34 33.54 -11.35
C ASP A 96 -24.74 32.58 -10.30
N PHE A 97 -25.58 31.98 -9.50
CA PHE A 97 -25.17 31.10 -8.39
C PHE A 97 -25.95 29.79 -8.40
N VAL A 98 -25.22 28.69 -8.16
CA VAL A 98 -25.81 27.36 -7.96
C VAL A 98 -25.24 26.80 -6.65
N ILE A 99 -26.09 26.67 -5.65
CA ILE A 99 -25.73 26.24 -4.29
C ILE A 99 -26.49 24.95 -4.00
N VAL A 100 -25.77 23.84 -4.03
CA VAL A 100 -26.35 22.51 -3.93
C VAL A 100 -25.46 21.63 -3.07
N ASN A 101 -26.02 20.93 -2.11
CA ASN A 101 -25.33 19.82 -1.47
C ASN A 101 -26.12 18.51 -1.68
N PHE A 102 -25.37 17.41 -1.82
CA PHE A 102 -25.93 16.12 -2.17
C PHE A 102 -26.57 15.40 -1.00
N TYR A 103 -27.41 14.43 -1.28
CA TYR A 103 -27.85 13.47 -0.30
C TYR A 103 -26.65 12.70 0.27
N PRO A 104 -26.63 12.44 1.59
CA PRO A 104 -25.47 11.84 2.26
C PRO A 104 -25.37 10.32 2.06
N PHE A 105 -25.21 9.87 0.82
CA PHE A 105 -25.10 8.47 0.43
C PHE A 105 -24.14 7.66 1.30
N THR A 106 -22.99 8.27 1.69
CA THR A 106 -21.96 7.62 2.50
C THR A 106 -22.29 7.49 3.98
N LYS A 107 -23.27 8.27 4.50
CA LYS A 107 -23.65 8.24 5.92
C LYS A 107 -24.69 7.16 6.24
N ILE A 108 -25.29 6.57 5.22
CA ILE A 108 -26.30 5.53 5.41
C ILE A 108 -25.61 4.20 5.67
N SER A 109 -26.06 3.51 6.75
CA SER A 109 -25.53 2.21 7.13
C SER A 109 -25.74 1.18 6.01
N ASN A 110 -24.72 0.33 5.78
CA ASN A 110 -24.84 -0.80 4.86
C ASN A 110 -25.81 -1.89 5.36
N LYS A 111 -26.38 -1.74 6.56
CA LYS A 111 -27.38 -2.64 7.15
C LYS A 111 -28.81 -2.21 6.79
N GLU A 112 -29.01 -1.01 6.24
CA GLU A 112 -30.33 -0.58 5.78
C GLU A 112 -30.73 -1.27 4.47
N VAL A 113 -32.04 -1.36 4.24
CA VAL A 113 -32.61 -1.98 3.05
C VAL A 113 -32.04 -1.30 1.80
N ALA A 114 -31.60 -2.11 0.82
CA ALA A 114 -30.96 -1.62 -0.40
C ALA A 114 -31.75 -0.53 -1.13
N GLU A 115 -33.09 -0.63 -1.14
CA GLU A 115 -34.01 0.35 -1.72
C GLU A 115 -33.86 1.75 -1.12
N LYS A 116 -33.79 1.86 0.21
CA LYS A 116 -33.58 3.17 0.88
C LYS A 116 -32.26 3.81 0.48
N LYS A 117 -31.25 2.99 0.23
CA LYS A 117 -29.93 3.48 -0.18
C LYS A 117 -29.90 3.92 -1.64
N ILE A 118 -30.66 3.23 -2.51
CA ILE A 118 -30.85 3.61 -3.91
C ILE A 118 -31.53 4.98 -3.99
N GLU A 119 -32.56 5.23 -3.18
CA GLU A 119 -33.28 6.52 -3.14
C GLU A 119 -32.37 7.70 -2.69
N MET A 120 -31.21 7.42 -2.07
CA MET A 120 -30.23 8.44 -1.72
C MET A 120 -29.18 8.70 -2.82
N ILE A 121 -29.34 8.08 -3.99
CA ILE A 121 -28.52 8.45 -5.16
C ILE A 121 -29.11 9.72 -5.77
N ASP A 122 -28.43 10.82 -5.53
CA ASP A 122 -28.82 12.13 -6.04
C ASP A 122 -28.49 12.25 -7.54
N ILE A 123 -29.50 12.50 -8.36
CA ILE A 123 -29.35 12.70 -9.81
C ILE A 123 -29.33 14.19 -10.15
N GLY A 124 -30.27 14.96 -9.61
CA GLY A 124 -30.47 16.35 -9.94
C GLY A 124 -29.37 17.26 -9.41
N GLY A 125 -28.91 17.04 -8.19
CA GLY A 125 -27.84 17.80 -7.56
C GLY A 125 -26.53 17.72 -8.34
N PRO A 126 -25.96 16.55 -8.57
CA PRO A 126 -24.76 16.39 -9.40
C PRO A 126 -24.89 16.96 -10.81
N SER A 127 -26.05 16.81 -11.46
CA SER A 127 -26.30 17.36 -12.79
C SER A 127 -26.21 18.89 -12.81
N MET A 128 -26.84 19.57 -11.85
CA MET A 128 -26.77 21.02 -11.71
C MET A 128 -25.33 21.49 -11.40
N ILE A 129 -24.64 20.83 -10.48
CA ILE A 129 -23.26 21.17 -10.10
C ILE A 129 -22.31 21.02 -11.30
N ARG A 130 -22.43 19.95 -12.09
CA ARG A 130 -21.63 19.72 -13.29
C ARG A 130 -21.90 20.77 -14.35
N SER A 131 -23.18 21.11 -14.60
CA SER A 131 -23.57 22.17 -15.55
C SER A 131 -23.00 23.54 -15.14
N ALA A 132 -23.15 23.91 -13.87
CA ALA A 132 -22.69 25.19 -13.36
C ALA A 132 -21.14 25.25 -13.31
N SER A 133 -20.47 24.18 -12.91
CA SER A 133 -19.01 24.10 -12.90
C SER A 133 -18.41 24.14 -14.32
N LYS A 134 -19.08 23.54 -15.32
CA LYS A 134 -18.70 23.68 -16.73
C LYS A 134 -18.77 25.15 -17.18
N ASN A 135 -19.73 25.90 -16.68
CA ASN A 135 -19.93 27.33 -17.01
C ASN A 135 -19.35 28.29 -15.96
N PHE A 136 -18.25 27.89 -15.30
CA PHE A 136 -17.62 28.67 -14.23
C PHE A 136 -17.18 30.07 -14.66
N ALA A 137 -17.04 30.36 -15.97
CA ALA A 137 -16.76 31.68 -16.46
C ALA A 137 -17.84 32.69 -16.04
N PHE A 138 -19.08 32.23 -15.87
CA PHE A 138 -20.25 33.08 -15.60
C PHE A 138 -21.01 32.69 -14.32
N VAL A 139 -20.87 31.45 -13.84
CA VAL A 139 -21.67 30.91 -12.73
C VAL A 139 -20.80 30.52 -11.57
N THR A 140 -21.16 30.94 -10.37
CA THR A 140 -20.53 30.55 -9.11
C THR A 140 -21.23 29.31 -8.58
N THR A 141 -20.49 28.26 -8.32
CA THR A 141 -21.05 26.96 -7.92
C THR A 141 -20.52 26.52 -6.56
N ILE A 142 -21.41 26.26 -5.61
CA ILE A 142 -21.08 25.79 -4.25
C ILE A 142 -21.74 24.44 -4.00
N CYS A 143 -20.94 23.43 -3.67
CA CYS A 143 -21.44 22.08 -3.36
C CYS A 143 -21.13 21.61 -1.92
N ASP A 144 -20.46 22.43 -1.12
CA ASP A 144 -20.12 22.09 0.28
C ASP A 144 -20.25 23.34 1.14
N LYS A 145 -20.88 23.24 2.30
CA LYS A 145 -21.11 24.35 3.23
C LYS A 145 -19.81 24.98 3.75
N LYS A 146 -18.67 24.28 3.76
CA LYS A 146 -17.37 24.88 4.10
C LYS A 146 -16.96 26.04 3.18
N PHE A 147 -17.60 26.19 2.02
CA PHE A 147 -17.39 27.32 1.10
C PHE A 147 -18.39 28.47 1.29
N TYR A 148 -19.32 28.39 2.26
CA TYR A 148 -20.27 29.48 2.52
C TYR A 148 -19.58 30.73 3.04
N ASP A 149 -18.75 30.63 4.06
CA ASP A 149 -17.99 31.77 4.58
C ASP A 149 -17.00 32.34 3.54
N PRO A 150 -16.23 31.53 2.76
CA PRO A 150 -15.46 32.02 1.62
C PRO A 150 -16.30 32.75 0.57
N LEU A 151 -17.50 32.27 0.22
CA LEU A 151 -18.41 32.94 -0.71
C LEU A 151 -18.87 34.27 -0.16
N ILE A 152 -19.25 34.32 1.11
CA ILE A 152 -19.71 35.56 1.77
C ILE A 152 -18.59 36.64 1.73
N LYS A 153 -17.38 36.28 2.08
CA LYS A 153 -16.20 37.16 2.02
C LYS A 153 -15.95 37.69 0.60
N GLU A 154 -16.03 36.77 -0.39
CA GLU A 154 -15.83 37.13 -1.81
C GLU A 154 -16.90 38.11 -2.31
N LEU A 155 -18.19 37.87 -1.96
CA LEU A 155 -19.29 38.78 -2.34
C LEU A 155 -19.18 40.14 -1.66
N ILE A 156 -18.78 40.20 -0.40
CA ILE A 156 -18.58 41.48 0.32
C ILE A 156 -17.42 42.24 -0.32
N LYS A 157 -16.27 41.57 -0.53
CA LYS A 157 -15.08 42.19 -1.13
C LYS A 157 -15.35 42.79 -2.53
N ASN A 158 -16.10 42.05 -3.34
CA ASN A 158 -16.33 42.38 -4.75
C ASN A 158 -17.75 42.96 -5.01
N LYS A 159 -18.39 43.54 -4.00
CA LYS A 159 -19.70 44.23 -4.12
C LYS A 159 -20.77 43.35 -4.80
N GLY A 160 -20.88 42.10 -4.36
CA GLY A 160 -21.91 41.16 -4.81
C GLY A 160 -21.55 40.34 -6.06
N VAL A 161 -20.32 40.39 -6.56
CA VAL A 161 -19.83 39.52 -7.64
C VAL A 161 -18.70 38.64 -7.15
N THR A 162 -18.36 37.60 -7.92
CA THR A 162 -17.22 36.73 -7.62
C THR A 162 -16.17 36.83 -8.71
N SER A 163 -14.89 36.70 -8.34
CA SER A 163 -13.79 36.68 -9.29
C SER A 163 -13.76 35.40 -10.13
N LEU A 164 -13.21 35.48 -11.33
CA LEU A 164 -13.03 34.30 -12.19
C LEU A 164 -12.14 33.23 -11.52
N ALA A 165 -11.08 33.66 -10.83
CA ALA A 165 -10.16 32.79 -10.10
C ALA A 165 -10.90 32.02 -9.00
N PHE A 166 -11.79 32.67 -8.23
CA PHE A 166 -12.61 32.04 -7.21
C PHE A 166 -13.56 30.99 -7.83
N ARG A 167 -14.26 31.33 -8.92
CA ARG A 167 -15.16 30.39 -9.62
C ARG A 167 -14.43 29.20 -10.19
N LYS A 168 -13.22 29.38 -10.78
CA LYS A 168 -12.38 28.28 -11.29
C LYS A 168 -11.95 27.32 -10.19
N LYS A 169 -11.51 27.86 -9.04
CA LYS A 169 -11.15 27.07 -7.86
C LYS A 169 -12.33 26.23 -7.33
N LEU A 170 -13.53 26.82 -7.31
CA LEU A 170 -14.75 26.10 -6.92
C LEU A 170 -15.10 25.01 -7.92
N ALA A 171 -15.01 25.28 -9.23
CA ALA A 171 -15.29 24.27 -10.26
C ALA A 171 -14.38 23.04 -10.13
N GLU A 172 -13.07 23.25 -9.85
CA GLU A 172 -12.13 22.14 -9.54
C GLU A 172 -12.63 21.29 -8.35
N LYS A 173 -12.99 21.95 -7.23
CA LYS A 173 -13.46 21.28 -6.02
C LYS A 173 -14.78 20.55 -6.24
N ASN A 174 -15.65 21.12 -7.05
CA ASN A 174 -16.94 20.53 -7.39
C ASN A 174 -16.80 19.25 -8.23
N PHE A 175 -15.92 19.26 -9.26
CA PHE A 175 -15.64 18.06 -10.04
C PHE A 175 -14.97 16.98 -9.19
N LYS A 176 -14.09 17.35 -8.27
CA LYS A 176 -13.53 16.41 -7.30
C LYS A 176 -14.63 15.80 -6.43
N LEU A 177 -15.56 16.60 -5.92
CA LEU A 177 -16.65 16.13 -5.08
C LEU A 177 -17.60 15.18 -5.85
N THR A 178 -18.00 15.51 -7.09
CA THR A 178 -18.83 14.63 -7.91
C THR A 178 -18.14 13.31 -8.23
N SER A 179 -16.82 13.34 -8.53
CA SER A 179 -16.02 12.13 -8.73
C SER A 179 -15.99 11.23 -7.49
N ASP A 180 -15.77 11.81 -6.29
CA ASP A 180 -15.75 11.06 -5.03
C ASP A 180 -17.15 10.49 -4.69
N TYR A 181 -18.19 11.22 -5.04
CA TYR A 181 -19.58 10.79 -4.86
C TYR A 181 -19.88 9.57 -5.75
N ASP A 182 -19.61 9.66 -7.06
CA ASP A 182 -19.79 8.56 -8.00
C ASP A 182 -18.94 7.34 -7.64
N LEU A 183 -17.68 7.57 -7.21
CA LEU A 183 -16.82 6.49 -6.71
C LEU A 183 -17.41 5.78 -5.49
N SER A 184 -18.10 6.51 -4.62
CA SER A 184 -18.76 5.94 -3.44
C SER A 184 -19.94 5.04 -3.83
N ILE A 185 -20.72 5.46 -4.84
CA ILE A 185 -21.82 4.68 -5.41
C ILE A 185 -21.28 3.43 -6.10
N PHE A 186 -20.24 3.58 -6.93
CA PHE A 186 -19.57 2.46 -7.59
C PHE A 186 -19.06 1.41 -6.58
N LYS A 187 -18.40 1.87 -5.51
CA LYS A 187 -17.90 0.98 -4.44
C LYS A 187 -19.02 0.21 -3.75
N TRP A 188 -20.20 0.82 -3.63
CA TRP A 188 -21.36 0.15 -3.05
C TRP A 188 -21.93 -0.92 -3.99
N PHE A 189 -22.15 -0.61 -5.27
CA PHE A 189 -22.64 -1.56 -6.27
C PHE A 189 -21.67 -2.72 -6.51
N SER A 190 -20.38 -2.44 -6.57
CA SER A 190 -19.35 -3.46 -6.79
C SER A 190 -19.13 -4.38 -5.58
N GLY A 191 -19.82 -4.15 -4.46
CA GLY A 191 -19.59 -4.89 -3.21
C GLY A 191 -18.16 -4.74 -2.68
N SER A 192 -17.35 -3.91 -3.32
CA SER A 192 -15.95 -3.72 -2.96
C SER A 192 -15.84 -2.97 -1.63
N LYS A 193 -15.78 -3.73 -0.54
CA LYS A 193 -15.49 -3.23 0.82
C LYS A 193 -14.02 -2.76 0.97
N LYS A 194 -13.35 -2.39 -0.12
CA LYS A 194 -11.96 -1.94 -0.05
C LYS A 194 -11.88 -0.52 0.53
N LYS A 195 -12.24 -0.39 1.79
CA LYS A 195 -11.78 0.72 2.61
C LYS A 195 -10.30 0.46 2.86
N GLU A 196 -9.41 1.23 2.25
CA GLU A 196 -8.02 1.22 2.68
C GLU A 196 -7.98 1.63 4.15
N ASN A 197 -7.64 0.69 5.00
CA ASN A 197 -7.45 0.98 6.41
C ASN A 197 -6.06 1.57 6.59
N LYS A 198 -6.02 2.83 6.95
CA LYS A 198 -4.79 3.53 7.32
C LYS A 198 -4.53 3.30 8.81
N ILE A 199 -3.56 2.43 9.12
CA ILE A 199 -3.14 2.15 10.49
C ILE A 199 -1.94 3.04 10.80
N LYS A 200 -2.05 3.89 11.81
CA LYS A 200 -0.95 4.75 12.26
C LYS A 200 0.10 3.89 12.95
N ILE A 201 1.36 4.02 12.52
CA ILE A 201 2.53 3.46 13.20
C ILE A 201 3.16 4.56 14.05
N LYS A 202 3.81 4.20 15.15
CA LYS A 202 4.36 5.17 16.10
C LYS A 202 5.34 6.15 15.42
N TYR A 203 6.24 5.63 14.58
CA TYR A 203 7.19 6.36 13.74
C TYR A 203 7.66 5.46 12.58
N GLY A 204 8.40 6.00 11.61
CA GLY A 204 8.98 5.28 10.47
C GLY A 204 10.26 4.52 10.84
N GLU A 205 11.23 4.50 9.95
CA GLU A 205 12.55 3.92 10.24
C GLU A 205 13.21 4.63 11.42
N ASN A 206 13.00 5.94 11.52
CA ASN A 206 13.55 6.78 12.57
C ASN A 206 12.44 7.50 13.36
N PRO A 207 12.68 7.87 14.65
CA PRO A 207 11.67 8.46 15.53
C PRO A 207 11.06 9.78 15.03
N ASN A 208 11.76 10.55 14.22
CA ASN A 208 11.31 11.82 13.65
C ASN A 208 10.41 11.65 12.40
N GLN A 209 10.27 10.43 11.86
CA GLN A 209 9.51 10.15 10.66
C GLN A 209 8.09 9.69 11.00
N LYS A 210 7.07 10.36 10.44
CA LYS A 210 5.67 9.90 10.55
C LYS A 210 5.43 8.73 9.61
N ALA A 211 4.79 7.67 10.11
CA ALA A 211 4.52 6.47 9.32
C ALA A 211 3.09 5.96 9.51
N PHE A 212 2.62 5.25 8.50
CA PHE A 212 1.35 4.53 8.52
C PHE A 212 1.42 3.31 7.60
N TYR A 213 0.60 2.33 7.89
CA TYR A 213 0.43 1.12 7.10
C TYR A 213 -0.93 1.16 6.41
N LEU A 214 -0.94 0.98 5.09
CA LEU A 214 -2.17 0.90 4.29
C LEU A 214 -2.48 -0.55 3.97
N THR A 215 -3.70 -0.99 4.24
CA THR A 215 -4.13 -2.34 3.90
C THR A 215 -5.61 -2.40 3.54
N ASN A 216 -5.93 -3.22 2.55
CA ASN A 216 -7.30 -3.56 2.18
C ASN A 216 -7.69 -4.96 2.68
N SER A 217 -6.74 -5.70 3.25
CA SER A 217 -6.92 -7.08 3.68
C SER A 217 -7.23 -7.17 5.17
N LYS A 218 -8.19 -8.02 5.53
CA LYS A 218 -8.37 -8.46 6.92
C LYS A 218 -7.24 -9.37 7.38
N SER A 219 -6.56 -10.05 6.44
CA SER A 219 -5.39 -10.89 6.66
C SER A 219 -4.13 -10.04 6.55
N ASN A 220 -3.73 -9.38 7.62
CA ASN A 220 -2.56 -8.49 7.70
C ASN A 220 -1.80 -8.69 9.02
N LEU A 221 -0.59 -8.14 9.11
CA LEU A 221 0.29 -8.32 10.27
C LEU A 221 -0.34 -7.82 11.58
N PHE A 222 -1.08 -6.70 11.57
CA PHE A 222 -1.71 -6.18 12.78
C PHE A 222 -2.82 -7.08 13.32
N ASN A 223 -3.63 -7.66 12.44
CA ASN A 223 -4.69 -8.60 12.81
C ASN A 223 -4.15 -10.01 13.15
N SER A 224 -2.90 -10.29 12.80
CA SER A 224 -2.20 -11.54 13.10
C SER A 224 -1.35 -11.45 14.37
N GLN A 225 -1.22 -10.26 14.95
CA GLN A 225 -0.52 -10.06 16.22
C GLN A 225 -1.40 -10.59 17.37
N ILE A 226 -0.81 -11.47 18.19
CA ILE A 226 -1.49 -12.14 19.31
C ILE A 226 -0.84 -11.86 20.68
N GLY A 227 0.25 -11.09 20.70
CA GLY A 227 0.93 -10.68 21.93
C GLY A 227 2.01 -9.62 21.74
N GLY A 228 2.47 -9.03 22.83
CA GLY A 228 3.57 -8.08 22.89
C GLY A 228 3.21 -6.62 22.62
N LYS A 229 4.25 -5.77 22.48
CA LYS A 229 4.11 -4.34 22.15
C LYS A 229 3.58 -4.15 20.72
N ASN A 230 3.09 -2.97 20.38
CA ASN A 230 2.62 -2.63 19.04
C ASN A 230 3.74 -2.77 18.00
N LEU A 231 3.38 -3.26 16.81
CA LEU A 231 4.27 -3.37 15.66
C LEU A 231 4.84 -2.00 15.26
N GLY A 232 6.16 -1.93 15.12
CA GLY A 232 6.89 -0.81 14.56
C GLY A 232 7.18 -0.98 13.07
N TYR A 233 7.57 0.09 12.41
CA TYR A 233 7.89 0.12 10.98
C TYR A 233 8.99 -0.92 10.62
N ASN A 234 10.12 -0.90 11.34
CA ASN A 234 11.23 -1.82 11.11
C ASN A 234 10.85 -3.29 11.38
N ASN A 235 10.01 -3.55 12.41
CA ASN A 235 9.52 -4.91 12.65
C ASN A 235 8.70 -5.44 11.47
N ILE A 236 7.85 -4.59 10.84
CA ILE A 236 7.04 -4.97 9.68
C ILE A 236 7.92 -5.35 8.49
N LEU A 237 8.99 -4.57 8.23
CA LEU A 237 9.93 -4.85 7.16
C LEU A 237 10.67 -6.18 7.40
N ASP A 238 11.24 -6.38 8.59
CA ASP A 238 11.97 -7.59 8.94
C ASP A 238 11.08 -8.84 8.89
N ILE A 239 9.83 -8.74 9.38
CA ILE A 239 8.83 -9.82 9.29
C ILE A 239 8.52 -10.15 7.83
N SER A 240 8.28 -9.15 6.98
CA SER A 240 7.93 -9.34 5.58
C SER A 240 9.05 -10.04 4.81
N ASP A 241 10.29 -9.60 5.02
CA ASP A 241 11.47 -10.21 4.40
C ASP A 241 11.70 -11.64 4.91
N GLY A 242 11.52 -11.87 6.21
CA GLY A 242 11.64 -13.19 6.79
C GLY A 242 10.57 -14.17 6.29
N ILE A 243 9.32 -13.75 6.18
CA ILE A 243 8.23 -14.57 5.62
C ILE A 243 8.54 -14.93 4.16
N SER A 244 9.04 -13.99 3.38
CA SER A 244 9.39 -14.22 1.97
C SER A 244 10.50 -15.27 1.84
N CYS A 245 11.51 -15.21 2.69
CA CYS A 245 12.57 -16.21 2.74
C CYS A 245 12.05 -17.57 3.23
N LEU A 246 11.19 -17.59 4.26
CA LEU A 246 10.66 -18.81 4.87
C LEU A 246 9.85 -19.68 3.88
N LYS A 247 9.19 -19.04 2.90
CA LYS A 247 8.41 -19.71 1.83
C LYS A 247 9.24 -20.55 0.87
N GLU A 248 10.56 -20.37 0.82
CA GLU A 248 11.45 -21.20 0.01
C GLU A 248 11.58 -22.62 0.55
N PHE A 249 11.16 -22.89 1.80
CA PHE A 249 11.45 -24.13 2.53
C PHE A 249 10.17 -24.87 2.96
N ASN A 250 10.11 -26.16 2.64
CA ASN A 250 9.02 -27.05 3.07
C ASN A 250 9.38 -27.85 4.34
N GLU A 251 10.66 -28.14 4.54
CA GLU A 251 11.18 -28.81 5.74
C GLU A 251 11.05 -27.89 6.97
N PRO A 252 11.04 -28.42 8.21
CA PRO A 252 11.07 -27.61 9.41
C PRO A 252 12.25 -26.64 9.37
N THR A 253 11.95 -25.34 9.27
CA THR A 253 12.94 -24.27 9.04
C THR A 253 12.74 -23.13 10.02
N CYS A 254 13.87 -22.65 10.55
CA CYS A 254 13.96 -21.44 11.36
C CYS A 254 14.81 -20.40 10.63
N ILE A 255 14.34 -19.16 10.64
CA ILE A 255 15.05 -18.00 10.07
C ILE A 255 15.13 -16.93 11.16
N ILE A 256 16.28 -16.29 11.26
CA ILE A 256 16.51 -15.10 12.09
C ILE A 256 16.85 -13.95 11.16
N VAL A 257 16.05 -12.88 11.24
CA VAL A 257 16.22 -11.67 10.41
C VAL A 257 16.60 -10.49 11.27
N LYS A 258 17.52 -9.69 10.79
CA LYS A 258 17.86 -8.40 11.36
C LYS A 258 18.22 -7.40 10.25
N HIS A 259 17.61 -6.20 10.32
CA HIS A 259 17.82 -5.15 9.33
C HIS A 259 17.59 -5.61 7.88
N ASN A 260 16.45 -6.29 7.65
CA ASN A 260 16.01 -6.81 6.35
C ASN A 260 16.92 -7.89 5.74
N ASN A 261 17.85 -8.47 6.52
CA ASN A 261 18.69 -9.57 6.08
C ASN A 261 18.54 -10.77 7.00
N PRO A 262 18.46 -12.00 6.46
CA PRO A 262 18.66 -13.19 7.28
C PRO A 262 20.10 -13.21 7.80
N CYS A 263 20.27 -13.36 9.10
CA CYS A 263 21.57 -13.59 9.73
C CYS A 263 21.81 -15.05 10.11
N GLY A 264 20.74 -15.84 10.25
CA GLY A 264 20.80 -17.25 10.49
C GLY A 264 19.60 -17.98 9.88
N VAL A 265 19.88 -19.03 9.08
CA VAL A 265 18.86 -19.88 8.46
C VAL A 265 19.23 -21.33 8.61
N ALA A 266 18.31 -22.17 9.04
CA ALA A 266 18.52 -23.60 9.05
C ALA A 266 17.23 -24.39 8.84
N SER A 267 17.34 -25.49 8.06
CA SER A 267 16.35 -26.54 7.93
C SER A 267 16.84 -27.82 8.60
N ALA A 268 15.96 -28.52 9.30
CA ALA A 268 16.33 -29.73 10.02
C ALA A 268 15.16 -30.73 10.14
N LYS A 269 15.42 -31.92 10.69
CA LYS A 269 14.38 -32.95 10.91
C LYS A 269 13.23 -32.51 11.82
N ASN A 270 13.46 -31.55 12.69
CA ASN A 270 12.44 -30.93 13.53
C ASN A 270 12.77 -29.46 13.80
N ILE A 271 11.77 -28.74 14.28
CA ILE A 271 11.86 -27.27 14.43
C ILE A 271 12.78 -26.84 15.58
N ASN A 272 12.94 -27.69 16.62
CA ASN A 272 13.88 -27.43 17.72
C ASN A 272 15.33 -27.40 17.20
N LEU A 273 15.71 -28.38 16.40
CA LEU A 273 17.04 -28.48 15.82
C LEU A 273 17.27 -27.36 14.80
N ALA A 274 16.24 -27.00 14.01
CA ALA A 274 16.31 -25.88 13.10
C ALA A 274 16.60 -24.54 13.84
N TYR A 275 15.93 -24.30 14.97
CA TYR A 275 16.16 -23.15 15.81
C TYR A 275 17.61 -23.07 16.32
N HIS A 276 18.11 -24.18 16.91
CA HIS A 276 19.48 -24.22 17.43
C HIS A 276 20.52 -23.94 16.34
N LYS A 277 20.37 -24.56 15.19
CA LYS A 277 21.24 -24.36 14.04
C LYS A 277 21.18 -22.93 13.50
N ALA A 278 19.97 -22.35 13.37
CA ALA A 278 19.81 -20.97 12.89
C ALA A 278 20.45 -19.96 13.86
N LEU A 279 20.27 -20.17 15.18
CA LEU A 279 20.88 -19.31 16.20
C LEU A 279 22.42 -19.44 16.20
N GLN A 280 22.95 -20.64 15.99
CA GLN A 280 24.38 -20.89 15.92
C GLN A 280 25.06 -20.20 14.72
N ALA A 281 24.29 -19.91 13.66
CA ALA A 281 24.85 -19.30 12.45
C ALA A 281 25.49 -17.92 12.69
N ASP A 282 24.83 -17.08 13.51
CA ASP A 282 25.34 -15.79 13.95
C ASP A 282 24.63 -15.36 15.25
N PRO A 283 25.05 -15.88 16.41
CA PRO A 283 24.37 -15.60 17.67
C PRO A 283 24.48 -14.14 18.10
N ILE A 284 25.50 -13.41 17.63
CA ILE A 284 25.70 -11.99 17.93
C ILE A 284 24.65 -11.16 17.20
N SER A 285 24.51 -11.34 15.89
CA SER A 285 23.53 -10.59 15.09
C SER A 285 22.08 -11.01 15.41
N ALA A 286 21.85 -12.22 15.89
CA ALA A 286 20.54 -12.70 16.30
C ALA A 286 19.92 -11.94 17.48
N PHE A 287 20.76 -11.30 18.32
CA PHE A 287 20.28 -10.50 19.45
C PHE A 287 19.39 -9.34 18.99
N GLY A 288 18.15 -9.30 19.50
CA GLY A 288 17.14 -8.30 19.09
C GLY A 288 16.54 -8.51 17.70
N GLY A 289 16.79 -9.65 17.06
CA GLY A 289 16.26 -9.98 15.75
C GLY A 289 14.80 -10.46 15.76
N VAL A 290 14.29 -10.71 14.55
CA VAL A 290 12.99 -11.31 14.28
C VAL A 290 13.17 -12.80 14.01
N LEU A 291 12.50 -13.64 14.77
CA LEU A 291 12.59 -15.09 14.71
C LEU A 291 11.35 -15.68 14.01
N LEU A 292 11.56 -16.44 12.92
CA LEU A 292 10.47 -16.95 12.10
C LEU A 292 10.57 -18.50 11.97
N PHE A 293 9.40 -19.13 11.99
CA PHE A 293 9.23 -20.57 11.86
C PHE A 293 8.16 -20.91 10.82
N ASN A 294 8.38 -21.95 10.01
CA ASN A 294 7.36 -22.47 9.07
C ASN A 294 6.54 -23.64 9.64
N LYS A 295 6.84 -24.11 10.85
CA LYS A 295 6.11 -25.14 11.57
C LYS A 295 5.71 -24.64 12.95
N ASN A 296 4.73 -25.31 13.56
CA ASN A 296 4.29 -25.00 14.90
C ASN A 296 5.45 -25.11 15.90
N ILE A 297 5.47 -24.20 16.85
CA ILE A 297 6.42 -24.22 17.97
C ILE A 297 5.70 -24.71 19.25
N ASP A 298 6.44 -25.35 20.12
CA ASP A 298 5.97 -25.90 21.38
C ASP A 298 6.49 -25.10 22.60
N THR A 299 6.07 -25.49 23.78
CA THR A 299 6.52 -24.84 25.04
C THR A 299 8.02 -25.06 25.30
N LYS A 300 8.64 -26.12 24.77
CA LYS A 300 10.08 -26.34 24.89
C LYS A 300 10.86 -25.30 24.13
N ILE A 301 10.47 -25.01 22.88
CA ILE A 301 11.05 -23.92 22.08
C ILE A 301 10.80 -22.57 22.75
N ALA A 302 9.57 -22.31 23.24
CA ALA A 302 9.26 -21.04 23.92
C ALA A 302 10.20 -20.77 25.11
N LYS A 303 10.49 -21.80 25.93
CA LYS A 303 11.46 -21.71 27.04
C LYS A 303 12.88 -21.39 26.54
N LEU A 304 13.31 -21.99 25.43
CA LEU A 304 14.62 -21.72 24.83
C LEU A 304 14.72 -20.30 24.28
N ILE A 305 13.68 -19.84 23.59
CA ILE A 305 13.58 -18.46 23.06
C ILE A 305 13.65 -17.43 24.20
N ASN A 306 13.03 -17.71 25.35
CA ASN A 306 13.05 -16.81 26.49
C ASN A 306 14.44 -16.62 27.14
N ARG A 307 15.40 -17.49 26.86
CA ARG A 307 16.81 -17.35 27.29
C ARG A 307 17.58 -16.31 26.47
N ASN A 308 17.06 -15.95 25.30
CA ASN A 308 17.66 -14.98 24.37
C ASN A 308 16.75 -13.76 24.22
N PHE A 309 17.28 -12.64 23.75
CA PHE A 309 16.51 -11.46 23.44
C PHE A 309 16.15 -11.42 21.96
N PHE A 310 14.85 -11.54 21.67
CA PHE A 310 14.25 -11.33 20.35
C PHE A 310 13.17 -10.26 20.47
N GLU A 311 12.97 -9.47 19.42
CA GLU A 311 11.89 -8.48 19.38
C GLU A 311 10.57 -9.06 18.88
N VAL A 312 10.63 -10.00 17.95
CA VAL A 312 9.46 -10.59 17.31
C VAL A 312 9.61 -12.09 17.13
N ILE A 313 8.50 -12.80 17.28
CA ILE A 313 8.36 -14.21 16.91
C ILE A 313 7.22 -14.34 15.91
N VAL A 314 7.46 -15.06 14.84
CA VAL A 314 6.48 -15.41 13.81
C VAL A 314 6.41 -16.95 13.70
N ALA A 315 5.24 -17.51 13.96
CA ALA A 315 5.05 -18.95 13.81
C ALA A 315 3.57 -19.28 13.48
N PRO A 316 3.28 -20.37 12.77
CA PRO A 316 1.90 -20.76 12.54
C PRO A 316 1.29 -21.41 13.79
N LYS A 317 -0.01 -21.17 14.02
CA LYS A 317 -0.85 -21.87 15.03
C LYS A 317 -0.21 -22.02 16.41
N ILE A 318 0.17 -20.93 17.06
CA ILE A 318 0.72 -20.94 18.42
C ILE A 318 -0.41 -21.30 19.40
N ASN A 319 -0.26 -22.44 20.09
CA ASN A 319 -1.26 -22.90 21.07
C ASN A 319 -1.20 -22.09 22.38
N LYS A 320 -2.27 -22.20 23.20
CA LYS A 320 -2.43 -21.39 24.42
C LYS A 320 -1.26 -21.56 25.40
N LYS A 321 -0.82 -22.81 25.66
CA LYS A 321 0.29 -23.09 26.59
C LYS A 321 1.61 -22.48 26.12
N THR A 322 1.91 -22.56 24.81
CA THR A 322 3.10 -21.97 24.21
C THR A 322 3.02 -20.44 24.24
N LEU A 323 1.85 -19.86 23.96
CA LEU A 323 1.62 -18.42 24.03
C LEU A 323 1.83 -17.88 25.44
N GLU A 324 1.32 -18.55 26.46
CA GLU A 324 1.52 -18.18 27.87
C GLU A 324 3.01 -18.21 28.24
N ALA A 325 3.75 -19.23 27.81
CA ALA A 325 5.18 -19.31 28.04
C ALA A 325 5.95 -18.14 27.37
N LEU A 326 5.56 -17.72 26.17
CA LEU A 326 6.18 -16.61 25.44
C LEU A 326 5.82 -15.25 26.06
N LYS A 327 4.59 -15.07 26.57
CA LYS A 327 4.10 -13.82 27.19
C LYS A 327 4.80 -13.44 28.48
N ILE A 328 5.63 -14.28 29.06
CA ILE A 328 6.52 -13.93 30.17
C ILE A 328 7.34 -12.68 29.81
N LYS A 329 7.73 -12.52 28.54
CA LYS A 329 8.36 -11.29 28.01
C LYS A 329 7.28 -10.35 27.48
N LYS A 330 6.79 -9.43 28.30
CA LYS A 330 5.68 -8.50 28.00
C LYS A 330 5.81 -7.74 26.66
N ASN A 331 7.03 -7.38 26.26
CA ASN A 331 7.31 -6.60 25.06
C ASN A 331 7.54 -7.45 23.79
N LEU A 332 7.64 -8.76 23.91
CA LEU A 332 7.88 -9.68 22.79
C LEU A 332 6.67 -9.69 21.87
N ILE A 333 6.84 -9.23 20.63
CA ILE A 333 5.80 -9.24 19.61
C ILE A 333 5.61 -10.67 19.12
N ILE A 334 4.37 -11.15 19.10
CA ILE A 334 4.04 -12.52 18.71
C ILE A 334 3.02 -12.48 17.58
N ILE A 335 3.38 -13.06 16.42
CA ILE A 335 2.57 -13.10 15.20
C ILE A 335 2.18 -14.55 14.88
N ASP A 336 0.89 -14.77 14.71
CA ASP A 336 0.35 -16.02 14.16
C ASP A 336 0.31 -15.95 12.63
N SER A 337 1.31 -16.55 11.98
CA SER A 337 1.43 -16.51 10.51
C SER A 337 0.39 -17.36 9.78
N SER A 338 -0.38 -18.23 10.46
CA SER A 338 -1.45 -18.98 9.81
C SER A 338 -2.58 -18.12 9.25
N LYS A 339 -2.68 -16.89 9.73
CA LYS A 339 -3.68 -15.88 9.31
C LYS A 339 -3.20 -15.00 8.15
N LEU A 340 -1.93 -15.07 7.78
CA LEU A 340 -1.35 -14.26 6.73
C LEU A 340 -1.58 -14.88 5.36
N LYS A 341 -1.97 -14.05 4.40
CA LYS A 341 -2.04 -14.44 2.99
C LYS A 341 -0.73 -14.10 2.29
N GLU A 342 -0.48 -14.79 1.18
CA GLU A 342 0.65 -14.48 0.33
C GLU A 342 0.46 -13.13 -0.37
N ASP A 343 1.54 -12.36 -0.43
CA ASP A 343 1.62 -11.22 -1.33
C ASP A 343 1.79 -11.73 -2.75
N LYS A 344 0.91 -11.26 -3.65
CA LYS A 344 0.93 -11.59 -5.08
C LYS A 344 0.94 -10.30 -5.89
N GLY A 345 1.52 -10.36 -7.09
CA GLY A 345 1.53 -9.25 -8.03
C GLY A 345 2.82 -8.45 -7.99
N TYR A 346 2.73 -7.16 -7.69
CA TYR A 346 3.84 -6.23 -7.81
C TYR A 346 4.30 -5.69 -6.46
N SER A 347 5.61 -5.53 -6.30
CA SER A 347 6.22 -4.68 -5.28
C SER A 347 6.41 -3.27 -5.82
N SER A 348 6.35 -2.25 -4.96
CA SER A 348 6.51 -0.85 -5.35
C SER A 348 7.54 -0.13 -4.50
N LYS A 349 8.28 0.80 -5.11
CA LYS A 349 9.28 1.64 -4.44
C LYS A 349 9.15 3.08 -4.94
N SER A 350 8.96 4.02 -4.03
CA SER A 350 8.95 5.44 -4.37
C SER A 350 10.35 5.93 -4.70
N VAL A 351 10.50 6.63 -5.84
CA VAL A 351 11.78 7.20 -6.30
C VAL A 351 11.52 8.59 -6.90
N ASN A 352 12.29 9.59 -6.47
CA ASN A 352 12.10 10.97 -6.94
C ASN A 352 10.60 11.37 -7.01
N SER A 353 10.11 11.71 -8.21
CA SER A 353 8.72 12.08 -8.48
C SER A 353 7.85 10.93 -9.00
N GLY A 354 8.32 9.69 -8.92
CA GLY A 354 7.63 8.51 -9.45
C GLY A 354 7.60 7.33 -8.51
N THR A 355 6.99 6.25 -8.96
CA THR A 355 6.96 4.95 -8.28
C THR A 355 7.38 3.86 -9.26
N LEU A 356 8.36 3.07 -8.87
CA LEU A 356 8.75 1.86 -9.59
C LEU A 356 7.86 0.70 -9.14
N TYR A 357 7.38 -0.07 -10.11
CA TYR A 357 6.66 -1.32 -9.89
C TYR A 357 7.44 -2.46 -10.55
N GLN A 358 7.61 -3.57 -9.83
CA GLN A 358 8.16 -4.80 -10.38
C GLN A 358 7.38 -6.00 -9.86
N GLU A 359 7.30 -7.06 -10.66
CA GLU A 359 6.72 -8.33 -10.20
C GLU A 359 7.52 -8.89 -9.01
N ILE A 360 6.81 -9.49 -8.06
CA ILE A 360 7.45 -10.21 -6.96
C ILE A 360 8.21 -11.40 -7.56
N ASN A 361 9.50 -11.54 -7.21
CA ASN A 361 10.35 -12.61 -7.72
C ASN A 361 9.90 -13.97 -7.20
N ASN A 362 9.09 -14.69 -7.99
CA ASN A 362 8.58 -16.02 -7.70
C ASN A 362 9.46 -17.15 -8.26
N PHE A 363 10.67 -16.85 -8.77
CA PHE A 363 11.60 -17.86 -9.25
C PHE A 363 11.95 -18.86 -8.15
N LYS A 364 11.70 -20.15 -8.41
CA LYS A 364 12.06 -21.27 -7.52
C LYS A 364 13.21 -22.05 -8.13
N ILE A 365 14.31 -22.15 -7.39
CA ILE A 365 15.43 -22.97 -7.81
C ILE A 365 15.12 -24.45 -7.57
N LEU A 366 15.31 -25.25 -8.61
CA LEU A 366 15.17 -26.71 -8.58
C LEU A 366 16.47 -27.32 -9.13
N LYS A 367 16.75 -28.58 -8.79
CA LYS A 367 17.94 -29.31 -9.26
C LYS A 367 18.11 -29.23 -10.79
N LYS A 368 17.01 -29.29 -11.58
CA LYS A 368 17.03 -29.18 -13.03
C LYS A 368 17.47 -27.82 -13.58
N ASN A 369 17.46 -26.78 -12.76
CA ASN A 369 17.88 -25.43 -13.15
C ASN A 369 19.38 -25.20 -13.00
N ILE A 370 20.12 -26.16 -12.42
CA ILE A 370 21.53 -26.04 -12.06
C ILE A 370 22.34 -26.89 -13.02
N LYS A 371 23.35 -26.29 -13.65
CA LYS A 371 24.26 -26.96 -14.60
C LYS A 371 25.67 -27.00 -14.05
N LEU A 372 26.25 -28.19 -13.94
CA LEU A 372 27.67 -28.34 -13.67
C LEU A 372 28.45 -27.85 -14.90
N VAL A 373 29.43 -26.98 -14.70
CA VAL A 373 30.25 -26.38 -15.78
C VAL A 373 31.72 -26.75 -15.68
N THR A 374 32.15 -27.40 -14.62
CA THR A 374 33.48 -28.00 -14.44
C THR A 374 33.44 -29.51 -14.51
N LYS A 375 34.61 -30.19 -14.48
CA LYS A 375 34.68 -31.66 -14.58
C LYS A 375 34.23 -32.37 -13.30
N LYS A 376 34.46 -31.79 -12.13
CA LYS A 376 34.25 -32.42 -10.83
C LYS A 376 32.81 -32.20 -10.39
N SER A 377 32.06 -33.29 -10.19
CA SER A 377 30.71 -33.25 -9.58
C SER A 377 30.76 -33.42 -8.07
N VAL A 378 29.65 -33.08 -7.39
CA VAL A 378 29.49 -33.30 -5.95
C VAL A 378 28.36 -34.28 -5.68
N SER A 379 28.32 -34.81 -4.45
CA SER A 379 27.21 -35.67 -3.99
C SER A 379 25.88 -34.93 -3.96
N ASN A 380 24.77 -35.66 -4.05
CA ASN A 380 23.43 -35.07 -3.95
C ASN A 380 23.23 -34.25 -2.67
N LYS A 381 23.82 -34.63 -1.56
CA LYS A 381 23.77 -33.94 -0.27
C LYS A 381 24.41 -32.54 -0.40
N ILE A 382 25.57 -32.43 -1.03
CA ILE A 382 26.27 -31.14 -1.26
C ILE A 382 25.49 -30.29 -2.26
N LEU A 383 24.86 -30.90 -3.27
CA LEU A 383 24.01 -30.17 -4.22
C LEU A 383 22.74 -29.59 -3.53
N GLU A 384 22.15 -30.32 -2.58
CA GLU A 384 21.06 -29.80 -1.75
C GLU A 384 21.49 -28.60 -0.89
N ASP A 385 22.71 -28.62 -0.36
CA ASP A 385 23.26 -27.49 0.39
C ASP A 385 23.51 -26.28 -0.53
N LEU A 386 23.93 -26.45 -1.78
CA LEU A 386 24.01 -25.39 -2.78
C LEU A 386 22.65 -24.77 -3.08
N ILE A 387 21.61 -25.60 -3.28
CA ILE A 387 20.24 -25.14 -3.50
C ILE A 387 19.73 -24.37 -2.27
N PHE A 388 19.98 -24.88 -1.08
CA PHE A 388 19.64 -24.22 0.18
C PHE A 388 20.33 -22.85 0.29
N ALA A 389 21.64 -22.79 0.05
CA ALA A 389 22.41 -21.55 0.10
C ALA A 389 21.88 -20.51 -0.92
N PHE A 390 21.55 -20.93 -2.15
CA PHE A 390 21.02 -20.05 -3.17
C PHE A 390 19.60 -19.52 -2.84
N LYS A 391 18.75 -20.37 -2.24
CA LYS A 391 17.45 -19.95 -1.71
C LYS A 391 17.61 -18.83 -0.68
N VAL A 392 18.59 -18.94 0.22
CA VAL A 392 18.89 -17.88 1.19
C VAL A 392 19.45 -16.64 0.50
N ALA A 393 20.41 -16.78 -0.45
CA ALA A 393 21.03 -15.68 -1.16
C ALA A 393 20.00 -14.80 -1.89
N LYS A 394 18.93 -15.38 -2.42
CA LYS A 394 17.79 -14.66 -3.03
C LYS A 394 17.14 -13.64 -2.08
N HIS A 395 17.26 -13.83 -0.77
CA HIS A 395 16.63 -12.98 0.26
C HIS A 395 17.64 -12.12 1.04
N VAL A 396 18.91 -12.18 0.68
CA VAL A 396 19.99 -11.34 1.22
C VAL A 396 20.17 -10.11 0.32
N LYS A 397 20.40 -8.95 0.91
CA LYS A 397 20.67 -7.73 0.14
C LYS A 397 21.96 -7.84 -0.67
N SER A 398 21.90 -7.42 -1.91
CA SER A 398 23.00 -7.50 -2.89
C SER A 398 24.16 -6.54 -2.54
N ASN A 399 25.43 -6.88 -2.77
CA ASN A 399 25.88 -8.19 -3.23
C ASN A 399 25.74 -9.22 -2.12
N ALA A 400 25.26 -10.42 -2.44
CA ALA A 400 24.98 -11.47 -1.47
C ALA A 400 25.84 -12.71 -1.70
N ILE A 401 26.50 -13.17 -0.64
CA ILE A 401 27.25 -14.43 -0.57
C ILE A 401 26.75 -15.22 0.64
N VAL A 402 26.40 -16.48 0.42
CA VAL A 402 25.93 -17.39 1.48
C VAL A 402 26.79 -18.65 1.51
N LEU A 403 27.40 -18.91 2.64
CA LEU A 403 28.12 -20.15 2.95
C LEU A 403 27.20 -21.05 3.73
N ALA A 404 27.08 -22.35 3.33
CA ALA A 404 26.19 -23.27 3.98
C ALA A 404 26.76 -24.71 4.03
N SER A 405 26.31 -25.48 5.00
CA SER A 405 26.56 -26.92 5.12
C SER A 405 25.46 -27.60 5.94
N ASN A 406 25.02 -28.78 5.52
CA ASN A 406 23.96 -29.52 6.17
C ASN A 406 22.67 -28.70 6.41
N LYS A 407 22.25 -27.95 5.36
CA LYS A 407 21.08 -27.05 5.36
C LYS A 407 21.09 -26.05 6.52
N GLN A 408 22.26 -25.51 6.83
CA GLN A 408 22.51 -24.45 7.81
C GLN A 408 23.44 -23.41 7.19
N THR A 409 23.12 -22.13 7.30
CA THR A 409 24.04 -21.05 6.95
C THR A 409 25.20 -21.03 7.93
N LEU A 410 26.40 -20.83 7.43
CA LEU A 410 27.63 -20.76 8.22
C LEU A 410 28.23 -19.35 8.20
N GLY A 411 27.93 -18.59 7.16
CA GLY A 411 28.34 -17.21 7.02
C GLY A 411 27.55 -16.52 5.91
N ILE A 412 27.17 -15.29 6.12
CA ILE A 412 26.40 -14.47 5.16
C ILE A 412 27.11 -13.14 5.01
N GLY A 413 27.48 -12.81 3.77
CA GLY A 413 27.93 -11.48 3.36
C GLY A 413 26.79 -10.78 2.63
N ALA A 414 26.37 -9.61 3.11
CA ALA A 414 25.20 -8.90 2.65
C ALA A 414 25.49 -7.42 2.35
N GLY A 415 24.95 -6.88 1.27
CA GLY A 415 24.88 -5.44 1.04
C GLY A 415 26.19 -4.72 0.79
N GLN A 416 27.25 -5.45 0.42
CA GLN A 416 28.54 -4.83 0.13
C GLN A 416 28.59 -4.31 -1.32
N MET A 417 29.31 -3.21 -1.56
CA MET A 417 29.50 -2.64 -2.89
C MET A 417 30.29 -3.58 -3.79
N SER A 418 31.23 -4.33 -3.24
CA SER A 418 32.02 -5.33 -3.94
C SER A 418 31.58 -6.74 -3.54
N ARG A 419 31.50 -7.65 -4.51
CA ARG A 419 31.20 -9.07 -4.25
C ARG A 419 32.33 -9.73 -3.47
N LEU A 420 33.57 -9.30 -3.72
CA LEU A 420 34.74 -9.75 -2.97
C LEU A 420 34.62 -9.44 -1.47
N ASP A 421 34.11 -8.24 -1.13
CA ASP A 421 33.95 -7.87 0.28
C ASP A 421 32.80 -8.66 0.93
N SER A 422 31.70 -8.94 0.20
CA SER A 422 30.67 -9.86 0.67
C SER A 422 31.24 -11.27 0.93
N THR A 423 32.15 -11.75 0.08
CA THR A 423 32.83 -13.03 0.29
C THR A 423 33.67 -13.00 1.54
N LYS A 424 34.47 -11.95 1.75
CA LYS A 424 35.28 -11.75 2.96
C LYS A 424 34.42 -11.73 4.22
N MET A 425 33.32 -10.97 4.21
CA MET A 425 32.40 -10.89 5.35
C MET A 425 31.76 -12.26 5.67
N ALA A 426 31.34 -13.02 4.64
CA ALA A 426 30.80 -14.35 4.84
C ALA A 426 31.85 -15.31 5.47
N ILE A 427 33.12 -15.23 5.03
CA ILE A 427 34.23 -16.01 5.56
C ILE A 427 34.57 -15.61 7.00
N ILE A 428 34.56 -14.33 7.35
CA ILE A 428 34.77 -13.86 8.73
C ILE A 428 33.70 -14.50 9.64
N LYS A 429 32.41 -14.38 9.30
CA LYS A 429 31.33 -15.00 10.07
C LYS A 429 31.46 -16.52 10.19
N TYR A 430 31.87 -17.19 9.10
CA TYR A 430 32.15 -18.62 9.14
C TYR A 430 33.27 -18.95 10.11
N LYS A 431 34.40 -18.20 10.11
CA LYS A 431 35.52 -18.42 11.01
C LYS A 431 35.18 -18.20 12.48
N ASP A 432 34.37 -17.19 12.76
CA ASP A 432 33.96 -16.87 14.13
C ASP A 432 33.19 -18.01 14.81
N PHE A 433 32.37 -18.74 14.05
CA PHE A 433 31.43 -19.70 14.65
C PHE A 433 31.62 -21.16 14.23
N PHE A 434 32.29 -21.43 13.09
CA PHE A 434 32.31 -22.78 12.49
C PHE A 434 33.68 -23.30 12.08
N ASN A 435 34.73 -22.60 12.34
CA ASN A 435 36.10 -22.89 11.91
C ASN A 435 36.36 -24.42 11.72
N LYS A 436 36.93 -24.81 10.52
CA LYS A 436 37.19 -26.18 10.08
C LYS A 436 36.05 -26.98 9.44
N LYS A 437 34.84 -26.48 9.35
CA LYS A 437 33.71 -27.17 8.70
C LYS A 437 33.73 -26.98 7.19
N GLU A 438 33.61 -28.04 6.40
CA GLU A 438 33.44 -27.92 4.96
C GLU A 438 32.09 -27.25 4.60
N PHE A 439 32.09 -26.43 3.56
CA PHE A 439 30.92 -25.67 3.16
C PHE A 439 30.77 -25.55 1.64
N VAL A 440 29.62 -25.12 1.21
CA VAL A 440 29.30 -24.69 -0.15
C VAL A 440 29.04 -23.18 -0.17
N CYS A 441 29.24 -22.56 -1.33
CA CYS A 441 28.99 -21.13 -1.53
C CYS A 441 27.93 -20.92 -2.60
N ALA A 442 26.95 -20.04 -2.32
CA ALA A 442 26.05 -19.50 -3.32
C ALA A 442 26.15 -17.97 -3.41
N SER A 443 26.08 -17.46 -4.64
CA SER A 443 26.11 -16.03 -4.95
C SER A 443 24.82 -15.61 -5.66
N ASP A 444 24.32 -14.41 -5.38
CA ASP A 444 23.11 -13.84 -6.01
C ASP A 444 23.31 -13.45 -7.49
N ALA A 445 24.56 -13.31 -7.92
CA ALA A 445 24.96 -13.08 -9.32
C ALA A 445 26.35 -13.70 -9.61
N PHE A 446 26.81 -13.57 -10.85
CA PHE A 446 28.11 -14.10 -11.30
C PHE A 446 29.30 -13.46 -10.60
N PHE A 447 30.40 -14.18 -10.49
CA PHE A 447 31.70 -13.62 -10.11
C PHE A 447 32.34 -12.91 -11.30
N PRO A 448 32.75 -11.64 -11.15
CA PRO A 448 33.38 -10.92 -12.25
C PRO A 448 34.87 -11.34 -12.49
N PHE A 449 35.50 -11.85 -11.42
CA PHE A 449 36.93 -12.24 -11.41
C PHE A 449 37.13 -13.52 -10.59
N THR A 450 38.32 -14.14 -10.68
CA THR A 450 38.68 -15.39 -9.99
C THR A 450 38.93 -15.23 -8.49
N ASP A 451 39.15 -14.01 -8.03
CA ASP A 451 39.52 -13.64 -6.65
C ASP A 451 38.53 -14.22 -5.59
N ASN A 452 37.22 -14.22 -5.90
CA ASN A 452 36.24 -14.82 -5.02
C ASN A 452 36.40 -16.35 -4.89
N ILE A 453 36.73 -17.02 -6.00
CA ILE A 453 36.99 -18.47 -5.99
C ILE A 453 38.24 -18.77 -5.18
N GLU A 454 39.30 -17.98 -5.38
CA GLU A 454 40.56 -18.12 -4.65
C GLU A 454 40.37 -18.03 -3.14
N LEU A 455 39.62 -17.02 -2.68
CA LEU A 455 39.32 -16.87 -1.25
C LEU A 455 38.52 -18.05 -0.71
N LEU A 456 37.48 -18.49 -1.44
CA LEU A 456 36.63 -19.59 -1.01
C LEU A 456 37.37 -20.91 -0.93
N LEU A 457 38.28 -21.18 -1.85
CA LEU A 457 39.09 -22.41 -1.87
C LEU A 457 40.08 -22.49 -0.71
N LYS A 458 40.71 -21.37 -0.36
CA LYS A 458 41.56 -21.27 0.83
C LYS A 458 40.84 -21.70 2.12
N GLU A 459 39.52 -21.53 2.15
CA GLU A 459 38.68 -21.82 3.31
C GLU A 459 37.86 -23.12 3.19
N LYS A 460 38.30 -24.08 2.35
CA LYS A 460 37.68 -25.42 2.20
C LYS A 460 36.27 -25.44 1.57
N CYS A 461 35.96 -24.50 0.70
CA CYS A 461 34.72 -24.53 -0.11
C CYS A 461 34.73 -25.74 -1.05
N LYS A 462 33.69 -26.57 -1.00
CA LYS A 462 33.56 -27.81 -1.79
C LYS A 462 32.91 -27.59 -3.15
N ALA A 463 32.01 -26.64 -3.23
CA ALA A 463 31.29 -26.32 -4.45
C ALA A 463 30.74 -24.89 -4.43
N ILE A 464 30.60 -24.33 -5.60
CA ILE A 464 30.11 -22.95 -5.79
C ILE A 464 28.93 -22.98 -6.75
N LEU A 465 27.88 -22.20 -6.44
CA LEU A 465 26.72 -21.96 -7.30
C LEU A 465 26.58 -20.47 -7.54
N GLN A 466 26.58 -20.06 -8.81
CA GLN A 466 26.36 -18.68 -9.21
C GLN A 466 25.50 -18.61 -10.48
N PRO A 467 24.84 -17.49 -10.75
CA PRO A 467 24.28 -17.17 -12.06
C PRO A 467 25.35 -17.08 -13.14
N ASN A 468 25.01 -17.42 -14.36
CA ASN A 468 25.85 -17.19 -15.54
C ASN A 468 25.51 -15.83 -16.20
N GLY A 469 26.27 -15.46 -17.25
CA GLY A 469 26.03 -14.27 -18.09
C GLY A 469 27.08 -13.17 -17.97
N SER A 470 28.23 -13.50 -17.36
CA SER A 470 29.42 -12.63 -17.41
C SER A 470 30.20 -12.84 -18.71
N LYS A 471 30.80 -11.76 -19.21
CA LYS A 471 31.82 -11.86 -20.30
C LYS A 471 33.04 -12.72 -19.89
N ASN A 472 33.26 -12.88 -18.60
CA ASN A 472 34.37 -13.64 -18.02
C ASN A 472 33.99 -15.07 -17.62
N ASP A 473 32.79 -15.54 -17.93
CA ASP A 473 32.32 -16.88 -17.51
C ASP A 473 33.32 -17.98 -17.91
N GLN A 474 33.87 -17.92 -19.12
CA GLN A 474 34.86 -18.92 -19.57
C GLN A 474 36.13 -18.90 -18.71
N LYS A 475 36.66 -17.72 -18.39
CA LYS A 475 37.86 -17.59 -17.50
C LYS A 475 37.59 -18.15 -16.11
N ILE A 476 36.35 -17.93 -15.60
CA ILE A 476 35.92 -18.45 -14.29
C ILE A 476 35.84 -19.98 -14.33
N ILE A 477 35.28 -20.57 -15.40
CA ILE A 477 35.18 -22.01 -15.60
C ILE A 477 36.61 -22.64 -15.70
N ASP A 478 37.47 -22.05 -16.52
CA ASP A 478 38.84 -22.53 -16.74
C ASP A 478 39.60 -22.54 -15.42
N TYR A 479 39.54 -21.44 -14.67
CA TYR A 479 40.18 -21.31 -13.36
C TYR A 479 39.61 -22.33 -12.36
N ALA A 480 38.30 -22.47 -12.24
CA ALA A 480 37.69 -23.42 -11.35
C ALA A 480 38.01 -24.89 -11.73
N THR A 481 38.13 -25.16 -13.03
CA THR A 481 38.54 -26.47 -13.56
C THR A 481 40.03 -26.77 -13.19
N LEU A 482 40.92 -25.80 -13.38
CA LEU A 482 42.33 -25.91 -12.98
C LEU A 482 42.48 -26.19 -11.48
N GLN A 483 41.68 -25.53 -10.66
CA GLN A 483 41.64 -25.73 -9.21
C GLN A 483 40.88 -26.98 -8.76
N ASN A 484 40.44 -27.85 -9.69
CA ASN A 484 39.65 -29.06 -9.42
C ASN A 484 38.40 -28.77 -8.53
N THR A 485 37.72 -27.65 -8.78
CA THR A 485 36.57 -27.17 -8.01
C THR A 485 35.27 -27.45 -8.74
N SER A 486 34.21 -27.83 -7.98
CA SER A 486 32.87 -28.02 -8.51
C SER A 486 32.16 -26.69 -8.64
N LEU A 487 32.02 -26.20 -9.87
CA LEU A 487 31.29 -24.96 -10.18
C LEU A 487 29.99 -25.28 -10.91
N TYR A 488 28.92 -24.70 -10.40
CA TYR A 488 27.57 -24.84 -10.95
C TYR A 488 27.03 -23.46 -11.37
N PHE A 489 26.34 -23.44 -12.50
CA PHE A 489 25.65 -22.27 -13.00
C PHE A 489 24.14 -22.41 -12.94
N VAL A 490 23.45 -21.29 -12.70
CA VAL A 490 22.01 -21.11 -12.83
C VAL A 490 21.73 -19.92 -13.75
N LYS A 491 20.65 -19.99 -14.55
CA LYS A 491 20.35 -18.94 -15.53
C LYS A 491 19.94 -17.60 -14.88
N ASN A 492 19.23 -17.63 -13.76
CA ASN A 492 18.60 -16.46 -13.18
C ASN A 492 19.45 -15.85 -12.07
N ARG A 493 19.82 -14.58 -12.18
CA ARG A 493 20.32 -13.81 -11.04
C ARG A 493 19.16 -13.45 -10.10
N VAL A 494 19.48 -13.22 -8.82
CA VAL A 494 18.47 -13.03 -7.77
C VAL A 494 18.77 -11.82 -6.89
N PHE A 495 19.05 -10.67 -7.49
CA PHE A 495 19.32 -9.43 -6.78
C PHE A 495 18.15 -8.99 -5.90
N LYS A 496 18.49 -8.45 -4.72
CA LYS A 496 17.58 -7.78 -3.79
C LYS A 496 18.23 -6.48 -3.30
N HIS A 497 17.58 -5.34 -3.57
CA HIS A 497 18.04 -4.01 -3.15
C HIS A 497 17.12 -3.37 -2.11
#